data_949522905cada34c0609450227121a83
#
_entry.id   949522905cada34c0609450227121a83
#
_cell.length_a   1.000
_cell.length_b   1.000
_cell.length_c   1.000
_cell.angle_alpha   90.00
_cell.angle_beta   90.00
_cell.angle_gamma   90.00
#
_symmetry.space_group_name_H-M   'P 1'
#
loop_
_entity.id
_entity.type
_entity.pdbx_description
1 polymer ?
#
loop_
_entity_poly.entity_id
_entity_poly.type
_entity_poly.pdbx_seq_one_letter_code
_entity_poly.pdbx_strand_id
1 'polypeptide(L)'
;MPAPELDPAAVPDADPDRPDGYADLRSYAPIGDTRTVALVALDGRIDWWPIPDLDSCPTFAAILDAPNGGRLELAPAEPARTVRRYLPGTNVLETTHVTASGTVRVVDALNLGGAG
;
A
#
# COMPACT_ATOMS: atom_id res chain seq x y z
N MET A 1 13.67 -18.70 -22.85
CA MET A 1 14.58 -17.67 -22.35
C MET A 1 14.51 -17.67 -20.84
N PRO A 2 15.62 -17.98 -20.20
CA PRO A 2 15.58 -18.00 -18.75
C PRO A 2 15.27 -16.60 -18.23
N ALA A 3 14.51 -16.55 -17.14
CA ALA A 3 14.30 -15.30 -16.43
C ALA A 3 15.67 -14.73 -16.02
N PRO A 4 15.89 -13.43 -16.12
CA PRO A 4 17.11 -12.85 -15.64
C PRO A 4 17.30 -13.19 -14.18
N GLU A 5 18.48 -13.65 -13.82
CA GLU A 5 18.82 -13.87 -12.44
C GLU A 5 18.73 -12.55 -11.70
N LEU A 6 17.98 -12.56 -10.59
CA LEU A 6 17.97 -11.41 -9.70
C LEU A 6 19.32 -11.33 -9.04
N ASP A 7 20.11 -10.34 -9.43
CA ASP A 7 21.30 -9.99 -8.69
C ASP A 7 20.86 -9.45 -7.31
N PRO A 8 21.22 -10.13 -6.22
CA PRO A 8 20.80 -9.65 -4.89
C PRO A 8 21.39 -8.29 -4.52
N ALA A 9 22.38 -7.81 -5.26
CA ALA A 9 22.90 -6.45 -5.10
C ALA A 9 22.20 -5.45 -6.02
N ALA A 10 21.39 -5.91 -6.97
CA ALA A 10 20.62 -5.02 -7.79
C ALA A 10 19.45 -4.48 -6.97
N VAL A 11 19.28 -3.17 -7.00
CA VAL A 11 18.03 -2.55 -6.60
C VAL A 11 16.94 -3.27 -7.41
N PRO A 12 15.90 -3.83 -6.76
CA PRO A 12 14.81 -4.43 -7.52
C PRO A 12 14.41 -3.48 -8.62
N ASP A 13 14.26 -4.01 -9.82
CA ASP A 13 13.82 -3.23 -10.96
C ASP A 13 12.71 -2.33 -10.53
N ALA A 14 12.87 -1.06 -10.84
CA ALA A 14 11.90 -0.07 -10.49
C ALA A 14 10.52 -0.58 -10.87
N ASP A 15 9.69 -0.77 -9.89
CA ASP A 15 8.30 -1.09 -10.12
C ASP A 15 7.76 -0.07 -11.13
N PRO A 16 7.27 -0.48 -12.30
CA PRO A 16 6.81 0.47 -13.30
C PRO A 16 5.69 1.37 -12.78
N ASP A 17 4.99 0.91 -11.74
CA ASP A 17 3.95 1.69 -11.08
C ASP A 17 4.50 2.63 -10.00
N ARG A 18 5.81 2.55 -9.73
CA ARG A 18 6.48 3.37 -8.72
C ARG A 18 7.80 3.94 -9.23
N PRO A 19 7.77 4.84 -10.22
CA PRO A 19 9.00 5.47 -10.70
C PRO A 19 9.73 6.11 -9.51
N ASP A 20 11.02 5.81 -9.39
CA ASP A 20 11.86 6.28 -8.27
C ASP A 20 11.34 5.86 -6.88
N GLY A 21 10.47 4.86 -6.81
CA GLY A 21 9.93 4.35 -5.56
C GLY A 21 8.64 5.02 -5.10
N TYR A 22 8.12 5.97 -5.85
CA TYR A 22 6.91 6.73 -5.50
C TYR A 22 5.72 6.28 -6.32
N ALA A 23 4.59 6.02 -5.65
CA ALA A 23 3.33 5.76 -6.32
C ALA A 23 2.72 7.06 -6.85
N ASP A 24 1.91 6.96 -7.91
CA ASP A 24 1.12 8.09 -8.37
C ASP A 24 0.20 8.56 -7.22
N LEU A 25 0.19 9.86 -6.97
CA LEU A 25 -0.64 10.44 -5.91
C LEU A 25 -2.13 10.09 -6.07
N ARG A 26 -2.59 9.92 -7.30
CA ARG A 26 -3.98 9.54 -7.58
C ARG A 26 -4.28 8.09 -7.23
N SER A 27 -3.26 7.28 -7.03
CA SER A 27 -3.44 5.86 -6.69
C SER A 27 -3.79 5.65 -5.23
N TYR A 28 -3.59 6.64 -4.37
CA TYR A 28 -3.83 6.50 -2.95
C TYR A 28 -5.32 6.55 -2.61
N ALA A 29 -5.77 5.59 -1.82
CA ALA A 29 -7.08 5.59 -1.20
C ALA A 29 -6.90 5.72 0.31
N PRO A 30 -7.58 6.68 0.95
CA PRO A 30 -7.48 6.84 2.40
C PRO A 30 -8.35 5.83 3.14
N ILE A 31 -7.84 5.33 4.26
CA ILE A 31 -8.63 4.66 5.28
C ILE A 31 -8.45 5.43 6.59
N GLY A 32 -9.50 5.56 7.39
CA GLY A 32 -9.46 6.41 8.57
C GLY A 32 -10.29 5.87 9.72
N ASP A 33 -9.97 6.38 10.93
CA ASP A 33 -10.66 6.03 12.16
C ASP A 33 -11.22 7.28 12.89
N THR A 34 -11.34 8.41 12.20
CA THR A 34 -11.71 9.73 12.70
C THR A 34 -10.59 10.47 13.43
N ARG A 35 -9.48 9.84 13.73
CA ARG A 35 -8.32 10.45 14.40
C ARG A 35 -7.11 10.58 13.47
N THR A 36 -6.89 9.58 12.64
CA THR A 36 -5.79 9.55 11.68
C THR A 36 -6.25 8.93 10.37
N VAL A 37 -5.38 8.99 9.37
CA VAL A 37 -5.62 8.45 8.04
C VAL A 37 -4.38 7.71 7.58
N ALA A 38 -4.57 6.52 7.02
CA ALA A 38 -3.53 5.84 6.26
C ALA A 38 -3.82 5.97 4.77
N LEU A 39 -2.78 6.14 3.98
CA LEU A 39 -2.88 6.22 2.53
C LEU A 39 -2.41 4.91 1.91
N VAL A 40 -3.33 4.21 1.28
CA VAL A 40 -3.10 2.91 0.66
C VAL A 40 -2.95 3.09 -0.84
N ALA A 41 -1.80 2.74 -1.38
CA ALA A 41 -1.57 2.79 -2.81
C ALA A 41 -2.30 1.64 -3.52
N LEU A 42 -2.47 1.76 -4.83
CA LEU A 42 -3.18 0.76 -5.63
C LEU A 42 -2.53 -0.63 -5.54
N ASP A 43 -1.23 -0.69 -5.35
CA ASP A 43 -0.50 -1.95 -5.18
C ASP A 43 -0.67 -2.58 -3.80
N GLY A 44 -1.40 -1.93 -2.90
CA GLY A 44 -1.68 -2.43 -1.55
C GLY A 44 -0.72 -1.92 -0.47
N ARG A 45 0.32 -1.20 -0.86
CA ARG A 45 1.29 -0.68 0.11
C ARG A 45 0.77 0.56 0.80
N ILE A 46 1.07 0.69 2.10
CA ILE A 46 0.74 1.88 2.89
C ILE A 46 2.00 2.74 3.00
N ASP A 47 1.95 3.93 2.41
CA ASP A 47 3.09 4.84 2.32
C ASP A 47 2.99 6.05 3.24
N TRP A 48 1.89 6.20 3.94
CA TRP A 48 1.67 7.29 4.89
C TRP A 48 0.70 6.85 5.98
N TRP A 49 1.11 7.00 7.22
CA TRP A 49 0.21 6.76 8.36
C TRP A 49 0.76 7.39 9.63
N PRO A 50 0.30 8.59 10.01
CA PRO A 50 0.59 9.14 11.33
C PRO A 50 -0.24 8.43 12.39
N ILE A 51 0.36 8.08 13.51
CA ILE A 51 -0.26 7.35 14.60
C ILE A 51 0.10 8.03 15.91
N PRO A 52 -0.83 8.25 16.84
CA PRO A 52 -2.27 7.92 16.79
C PRO A 52 -3.16 8.96 16.13
N ASP A 53 -2.65 10.17 15.93
CA ASP A 53 -3.44 11.30 15.42
C ASP A 53 -2.85 11.87 14.13
N LEU A 54 -3.64 12.66 13.41
CA LEU A 54 -3.25 13.25 12.13
C LEU A 54 -1.99 14.13 12.23
N ASP A 55 -1.79 14.77 13.37
CA ASP A 55 -0.62 15.62 13.62
C ASP A 55 0.55 14.90 14.29
N SER A 56 0.44 13.60 14.49
CA SER A 56 1.53 12.78 15.02
C SER A 56 2.62 12.60 13.98
N CYS A 57 3.84 12.29 14.44
CA CYS A 57 4.90 11.84 13.53
C CYS A 57 4.43 10.60 12.77
N PRO A 58 4.58 10.57 11.45
CA PRO A 58 4.13 9.40 10.68
C PRO A 58 5.01 8.19 10.99
N THR A 59 4.37 7.06 11.24
CA THR A 59 5.04 5.77 11.38
C THR A 59 5.55 5.30 10.03
N PHE A 60 4.79 5.55 8.98
CA PHE A 60 5.18 5.30 7.60
C PHE A 60 5.10 6.60 6.82
N ALA A 61 6.16 6.94 6.12
CA ALA A 61 6.27 8.21 5.41
C ALA A 61 6.94 8.07 4.04
N ALA A 62 6.86 6.90 3.42
CA ALA A 62 7.47 6.65 2.12
C ALA A 62 6.94 7.58 1.02
N ILE A 63 5.75 8.16 1.20
CA ILE A 63 5.20 9.15 0.28
C ILE A 63 6.08 10.40 0.18
N LEU A 64 6.81 10.73 1.25
CA LEU A 64 7.71 11.88 1.28
C LEU A 64 9.16 11.50 1.01
N ASP A 65 9.55 10.29 1.40
CA ASP A 65 10.94 9.82 1.30
C ASP A 65 10.91 8.30 1.08
N ALA A 66 10.86 7.90 -0.17
CA ALA A 66 10.70 6.50 -0.53
C ALA A 66 11.80 5.60 0.06
N PRO A 67 13.10 5.98 0.04
CA PRO A 67 14.12 5.08 0.58
C PRO A 67 14.18 5.04 2.11
N ASN A 68 13.74 6.08 2.81
CA ASN A 68 13.95 6.19 4.25
C ASN A 68 12.67 6.29 5.08
N GLY A 69 11.55 6.67 4.46
CA GLY A 69 10.31 6.95 5.19
C GLY A 69 9.61 5.73 5.75
N GLY A 70 9.87 4.58 5.18
CA GLY A 70 9.20 3.34 5.59
C GLY A 70 7.79 3.20 5.02
N ARG A 71 7.39 1.96 4.82
CA ARG A 71 6.05 1.60 4.34
C ARG A 71 5.66 0.26 4.88
N LEU A 72 4.36 0.02 4.96
CA LEU A 72 3.82 -1.31 5.19
C LEU A 72 3.57 -1.96 3.83
N GLU A 73 4.20 -3.10 3.59
CA GLU A 73 4.06 -3.80 2.32
C GLU A 73 3.30 -5.10 2.49
N LEU A 74 2.17 -5.20 1.83
CA LEU A 74 1.46 -6.44 1.61
C LEU A 74 0.99 -6.43 0.17
N ALA A 75 1.75 -7.09 -0.69
CA ALA A 75 1.55 -7.03 -2.13
C ALA A 75 1.83 -8.40 -2.74
N PRO A 76 1.19 -8.73 -3.87
CA PRO A 76 1.49 -9.99 -4.54
C PRO A 76 2.95 -10.01 -5.04
N ALA A 77 3.55 -11.20 -5.04
CA ALA A 77 4.92 -11.40 -5.51
C ALA A 77 5.02 -11.40 -7.04
N GLU A 78 3.90 -11.52 -7.72
CA GLU A 78 3.81 -11.59 -9.17
C GLU A 78 3.11 -10.36 -9.72
N PRO A 79 3.31 -10.03 -11.01
CA PRO A 79 2.51 -9.00 -11.66
C PRO A 79 1.03 -9.31 -11.51
N ALA A 80 0.24 -8.32 -11.15
CA ALA A 80 -1.18 -8.48 -10.86
C ALA A 80 -2.00 -7.42 -11.56
N ARG A 81 -3.21 -7.80 -11.94
CA ARG A 81 -4.25 -6.84 -12.25
C ARG A 81 -4.97 -6.52 -10.96
N THR A 82 -5.06 -5.26 -10.62
CA THR A 82 -5.60 -4.82 -9.33
C THR A 82 -6.89 -4.05 -9.53
N VAL A 83 -7.89 -4.44 -8.75
CA VAL A 83 -9.17 -3.73 -8.65
C VAL A 83 -9.45 -3.48 -7.18
N ARG A 84 -9.91 -2.29 -6.85
CA ARG A 84 -10.24 -2.00 -5.47
C ARG A 84 -11.53 -1.20 -5.35
N ARG A 85 -12.14 -1.29 -4.18
CA ARG A 85 -13.38 -0.57 -3.85
C ARG A 85 -13.48 -0.40 -2.35
N TYR A 86 -14.22 0.61 -1.93
CA TYR A 86 -14.71 0.65 -0.56
C TYR A 86 -15.93 -0.26 -0.44
N LEU A 87 -16.03 -1.00 0.66
CA LEU A 87 -17.27 -1.72 0.95
C LEU A 87 -18.38 -0.70 1.18
N PRO A 88 -19.60 -0.95 0.68
CA PRO A 88 -20.68 0.05 0.72
C PRO A 88 -20.92 0.62 2.12
N GLY A 89 -20.93 1.94 2.22
CA GLY A 89 -21.20 2.65 3.45
C GLY A 89 -20.09 2.59 4.50
N THR A 90 -18.88 2.23 4.10
CA THR A 90 -17.76 2.07 5.04
C THR A 90 -16.49 2.73 4.56
N ASN A 91 -15.51 2.85 5.48
CA ASN A 91 -14.13 3.19 5.17
C ASN A 91 -13.24 1.95 5.03
N VAL A 92 -13.85 0.80 4.80
CA VAL A 92 -13.11 -0.45 4.60
C VAL A 92 -12.76 -0.58 3.13
N LEU A 93 -11.47 -0.66 2.84
CA LEU A 93 -10.96 -0.76 1.47
C LEU A 93 -10.68 -2.22 1.14
N GLU A 94 -11.29 -2.72 0.08
CA GLU A 94 -11.04 -4.05 -0.45
C GLU A 94 -10.23 -3.94 -1.73
N THR A 95 -9.07 -4.56 -1.74
CA THR A 95 -8.19 -4.61 -2.91
C THR A 95 -8.06 -6.05 -3.38
N THR A 96 -8.38 -6.29 -4.64
CA THR A 96 -8.28 -7.63 -5.24
C THR A 96 -7.15 -7.63 -6.25
N HIS A 97 -6.18 -8.49 -6.03
CA HIS A 97 -5.05 -8.71 -6.94
C HIS A 97 -5.24 -10.04 -7.66
N VAL A 98 -5.31 -9.99 -8.98
CA VAL A 98 -5.42 -11.19 -9.82
C VAL A 98 -4.07 -11.42 -10.49
N THR A 99 -3.47 -12.54 -10.17
CA THR A 99 -2.18 -12.97 -10.74
C THR A 99 -2.37 -14.21 -11.60
N ALA A 100 -1.29 -14.63 -12.27
CA ALA A 100 -1.33 -15.86 -13.08
C ALA A 100 -1.60 -17.10 -12.23
N SER A 101 -1.18 -17.11 -10.96
CA SER A 101 -1.33 -18.28 -10.10
C SER A 101 -2.56 -18.22 -9.19
N GLY A 102 -3.26 -17.11 -9.12
CA GLY A 102 -4.45 -17.02 -8.27
C GLY A 102 -4.91 -15.59 -8.00
N THR A 103 -5.86 -15.49 -7.10
CA THR A 103 -6.44 -14.21 -6.69
C THR A 103 -6.28 -14.02 -5.19
N VAL A 104 -5.83 -12.84 -4.81
CA VAL A 104 -5.70 -12.44 -3.41
C VAL A 104 -6.58 -11.23 -3.16
N ARG A 105 -7.36 -11.30 -2.10
CA ARG A 105 -8.19 -10.18 -1.64
C ARG A 105 -7.63 -9.66 -0.32
N VAL A 106 -7.28 -8.38 -0.30
CA VAL A 106 -6.78 -7.72 0.89
C VAL A 106 -7.83 -6.73 1.37
N VAL A 107 -8.12 -6.77 2.65
CA VAL A 107 -9.07 -5.85 3.27
C VAL A 107 -8.31 -4.98 4.26
N ASP A 108 -8.33 -3.69 4.04
CA ASP A 108 -7.67 -2.70 4.90
C ASP A 108 -8.72 -1.84 5.61
N ALA A 109 -8.58 -1.73 6.91
CA ALA A 109 -9.45 -0.89 7.73
C ALA A 109 -8.73 -0.43 8.99
N LEU A 110 -9.07 0.77 9.45
CA LEU A 110 -8.66 1.23 10.77
C LEU A 110 -9.82 1.05 11.74
N ASN A 111 -9.53 0.50 12.91
CA ASN A 111 -10.55 0.23 13.92
C ASN A 111 -11.01 1.52 14.57
N LEU A 112 -12.32 1.78 14.49
CA LEU A 112 -12.94 2.95 15.12
C LEU A 112 -13.11 2.78 16.62
N GLY A 113 -13.20 1.58 17.09
CA GLY A 113 -13.62 1.30 18.44
C GLY A 113 -12.62 1.61 19.51
N GLY A 114 -11.36 1.61 19.23
CA GLY A 114 -10.29 1.89 20.17
C GLY A 114 -10.48 1.24 21.54
N ALA A 115 -11.44 0.46 21.67
CA ALA A 115 -11.85 -0.07 22.95
C ALA A 115 -10.98 -1.23 23.30
N GLY A 116 -9.92 -0.90 23.50
CA GLY A 116 -9.04 -1.83 24.20
C GLY A 116 -8.94 -3.01 23.88
#